data_6e95d1954edf743c230d54085ee0b4a8
#
_entry.id   6e95d1954edf743c230d54085ee0b4a8
#
_cell.length_a   1.000
_cell.length_b   1.000
_cell.length_c   1.000
_cell.angle_alpha   90.00
_cell.angle_beta   90.00
_cell.angle_gamma   90.00
#
_symmetry.space_group_name_H-M   'P 1'
#
loop_
_entity.id
_entity.type
_entity.pdbx_description
1 polymer ?
#
loop_
_entity_poly.entity_id
_entity_poly.type
_entity_poly.pdbx_seq_one_letter_code
_entity_poly.pdbx_strand_id
1 'polypeptide(L)'
;MSIHNSEFFDNFGQVLKKYPDIDIKDLFSKGQMESKRWLVNELEKINEPLGTVFLCAGWYGSLAAFLFESNLDIEKIRSFDIDESCAGIAETFNRSKTMNGWKFKASTLDILGMDYPTTYTTHRSNGTGLELTEMPNTIINTSFEHIPTGDFINWYNTIPVGTFVVLQTNDYFKLPEHVNCCNDLDDFSRATPIKEVLYQGKLELSKYTRYMRIGIK
;
A
#
# COMPACT_ATOMS: atom_id res chain seq x y z
N MET A 1 14.04 3.24 13.04
CA MET A 1 14.20 2.15 12.06
C MET A 1 15.53 2.32 11.33
N SER A 2 16.46 1.42 11.53
CA SER A 2 17.75 1.41 10.82
C SER A 2 17.63 0.36 9.71
N ILE A 3 17.72 0.77 8.44
CA ILE A 3 17.77 -0.15 7.32
C ILE A 3 19.16 -0.80 7.36
N HIS A 4 19.31 -1.82 8.19
CA HIS A 4 20.53 -2.64 8.25
C HIS A 4 20.38 -3.96 7.49
N ASN A 5 19.34 -4.07 6.66
CA ASN A 5 19.01 -5.33 6.03
C ASN A 5 19.66 -5.41 4.65
N SER A 6 20.70 -6.22 4.56
CA SER A 6 21.33 -6.58 3.29
C SER A 6 20.29 -7.14 2.29
N GLU A 7 19.24 -7.79 2.81
CA GLU A 7 18.18 -8.39 2.02
C GLU A 7 17.39 -7.36 1.19
N PHE A 8 17.07 -6.18 1.77
CA PHE A 8 16.40 -5.10 1.03
C PHE A 8 17.22 -4.67 -0.19
N PHE A 9 18.51 -4.44 -0.01
CA PHE A 9 19.40 -4.03 -1.09
C PHE A 9 19.68 -5.15 -2.10
N ASP A 10 19.78 -6.40 -1.64
CA ASP A 10 19.94 -7.56 -2.51
C ASP A 10 18.70 -7.76 -3.40
N ASN A 11 17.49 -7.66 -2.83
CA ASN A 11 16.25 -7.74 -3.57
C ASN A 11 16.10 -6.59 -4.57
N PHE A 12 16.50 -5.39 -4.16
CA PHE A 12 16.53 -4.22 -5.04
C PHE A 12 17.48 -4.44 -6.23
N GLY A 13 18.69 -4.97 -5.98
CA GLY A 13 19.63 -5.36 -7.04
C GLY A 13 19.04 -6.39 -8.00
N GLN A 14 18.23 -7.35 -7.50
CA GLN A 14 17.51 -8.30 -8.35
C GLN A 14 16.44 -7.63 -9.22
N VAL A 15 15.72 -6.64 -8.69
CA VAL A 15 14.75 -5.86 -9.48
C VAL A 15 15.45 -5.17 -10.65
N LEU A 16 16.54 -4.44 -10.40
CA LEU A 16 17.29 -3.76 -11.46
C LEU A 16 17.84 -4.72 -12.53
N LYS A 17 18.28 -5.89 -12.11
CA LYS A 17 18.80 -6.91 -13.03
C LYS A 17 17.69 -7.52 -13.90
N LYS A 18 16.51 -7.76 -13.33
CA LYS A 18 15.40 -8.44 -14.01
C LYS A 18 14.56 -7.47 -14.86
N TYR A 19 14.50 -6.20 -14.45
CA TYR A 19 13.69 -5.15 -15.07
C TYR A 19 14.57 -3.91 -15.35
N PRO A 20 15.52 -3.99 -16.33
CA PRO A 20 16.53 -2.95 -16.54
C PRO A 20 15.94 -1.61 -17.00
N ASP A 21 14.76 -1.61 -17.62
CA ASP A 21 14.11 -0.43 -18.17
C ASP A 21 13.12 0.25 -17.18
N ILE A 22 13.02 -0.28 -15.94
CA ILE A 22 12.11 0.28 -14.94
C ILE A 22 12.56 1.68 -14.48
N ASP A 23 11.65 2.64 -14.46
CA ASP A 23 11.89 3.91 -13.80
C ASP A 23 11.56 3.81 -12.30
N ILE A 24 12.61 3.75 -11.50
CA ILE A 24 12.52 3.64 -10.04
C ILE A 24 12.88 4.92 -9.31
N LYS A 25 13.16 6.01 -10.04
CA LYS A 25 13.61 7.25 -9.40
C LYS A 25 12.64 7.76 -8.37
N ASP A 26 11.34 7.68 -8.68
CA ASP A 26 10.30 8.11 -7.74
C ASP A 26 10.17 7.17 -6.54
N LEU A 27 10.42 5.87 -6.70
CA LEU A 27 10.37 4.89 -5.60
C LEU A 27 11.26 5.29 -4.42
N PHE A 28 12.41 5.90 -4.70
CA PHE A 28 13.39 6.36 -3.72
C PHE A 28 13.37 7.88 -3.52
N SER A 29 12.37 8.57 -4.05
CA SER A 29 12.23 10.00 -3.77
C SER A 29 12.10 10.22 -2.27
N LYS A 30 12.63 11.35 -1.79
CA LYS A 30 12.56 11.71 -0.37
C LYS A 30 11.12 11.66 0.14
N GLY A 31 10.17 12.16 -0.65
CA GLY A 31 8.75 12.16 -0.31
C GLY A 31 8.19 10.75 -0.11
N GLN A 32 8.48 9.82 -1.02
CA GLN A 32 8.04 8.43 -0.91
C GLN A 32 8.64 7.72 0.31
N MET A 33 9.95 7.90 0.53
CA MET A 33 10.63 7.26 1.66
C MET A 33 10.16 7.79 3.01
N GLU A 34 10.05 9.10 3.16
CA GLU A 34 9.58 9.74 4.40
C GLU A 34 8.11 9.39 4.69
N SER A 35 7.26 9.36 3.68
CA SER A 35 5.85 8.98 3.81
C SER A 35 5.68 7.55 4.31
N LYS A 36 6.40 6.58 3.73
CA LYS A 36 6.33 5.17 4.15
C LYS A 36 6.85 4.96 5.58
N ARG A 37 7.96 5.62 5.92
CA ARG A 37 8.51 5.59 7.30
C ARG A 37 7.53 6.19 8.30
N TRP A 38 6.92 7.33 7.97
CA TRP A 38 5.92 7.95 8.82
C TRP A 38 4.73 7.03 9.06
N LEU A 39 4.20 6.39 8.01
CA LEU A 39 3.10 5.44 8.11
C LEU A 39 3.46 4.28 9.05
N VAL A 40 4.61 3.64 8.85
CA VAL A 40 5.06 2.52 9.69
C VAL A 40 5.26 2.96 11.15
N ASN A 41 5.86 4.13 11.38
CA ASN A 41 6.07 4.65 12.74
C ASN A 41 4.74 4.90 13.48
N GLU A 42 3.72 5.40 12.79
CA GLU A 42 2.41 5.62 13.43
C GLU A 42 1.69 4.29 13.69
N LEU A 43 1.80 3.31 12.80
CA LEU A 43 1.26 1.96 13.04
C LEU A 43 1.96 1.28 14.23
N GLU A 44 3.29 1.40 14.37
CA GLU A 44 4.03 0.86 15.53
C GLU A 44 3.59 1.50 16.86
N LYS A 45 3.23 2.79 16.86
CA LYS A 45 2.69 3.47 18.05
C LYS A 45 1.28 3.01 18.42
N ILE A 46 0.43 2.78 17.42
CA ILE A 46 -0.93 2.24 17.59
C ILE A 46 -0.85 0.80 18.12
N ASN A 47 0.09 0.00 17.60
CA ASN A 47 0.41 -1.36 18.06
C ASN A 47 -0.79 -2.34 17.99
N GLU A 48 -1.66 -2.18 17.00
CA GLU A 48 -2.74 -3.11 16.70
C GLU A 48 -2.26 -4.21 15.73
N PRO A 49 -2.70 -5.48 15.89
CA PRO A 49 -2.42 -6.53 14.92
C PRO A 49 -3.00 -6.20 13.56
N LEU A 50 -2.19 -6.27 12.51
CA LEU A 50 -2.63 -5.98 11.14
C LEU A 50 -3.17 -7.24 10.41
N GLY A 51 -2.78 -8.44 10.85
CA GLY A 51 -3.23 -9.70 10.28
C GLY A 51 -2.97 -9.82 8.77
N THR A 52 -4.00 -10.13 7.99
CA THR A 52 -3.96 -10.13 6.52
C THR A 52 -4.14 -8.71 6.01
N VAL A 53 -3.09 -8.15 5.40
CA VAL A 53 -3.06 -6.79 4.88
C VAL A 53 -3.30 -6.78 3.38
N PHE A 54 -4.27 -5.99 2.91
CA PHE A 54 -4.43 -5.66 1.50
C PHE A 54 -3.81 -4.28 1.23
N LEU A 55 -2.74 -4.24 0.42
CA LEU A 55 -2.18 -3.02 -0.14
C LEU A 55 -2.89 -2.72 -1.45
N CYS A 56 -3.77 -1.74 -1.42
CA CYS A 56 -4.56 -1.30 -2.56
C CYS A 56 -3.85 -0.17 -3.30
N ALA A 57 -3.60 -0.32 -4.60
CA ALA A 57 -2.68 0.46 -5.41
C ALA A 57 -1.25 0.42 -4.82
N GLY A 58 -0.73 -0.82 -4.69
CA GLY A 58 0.53 -1.09 -3.97
C GLY A 58 1.79 -0.86 -4.79
N TRP A 59 1.63 -0.52 -6.08
CA TRP A 59 2.73 -0.26 -7.01
C TRP A 59 3.80 -1.35 -6.94
N TYR A 60 5.07 -1.01 -6.85
CA TYR A 60 6.20 -1.94 -6.80
C TYR A 60 6.43 -2.60 -5.42
N GLY A 61 5.46 -2.51 -4.50
CA GLY A 61 5.50 -3.21 -3.21
C GLY A 61 6.55 -2.72 -2.22
N SER A 62 7.09 -1.50 -2.40
CA SER A 62 8.10 -0.97 -1.47
C SER A 62 7.55 -0.74 -0.06
N LEU A 63 6.28 -0.34 0.09
CA LEU A 63 5.66 -0.22 1.41
C LEU A 63 5.60 -1.57 2.12
N ALA A 64 5.35 -2.67 1.40
CA ALA A 64 5.36 -4.01 1.99
C ALA A 64 6.73 -4.36 2.60
N ALA A 65 7.82 -3.98 1.93
CA ALA A 65 9.16 -4.19 2.48
C ALA A 65 9.36 -3.43 3.80
N PHE A 66 8.92 -2.17 3.89
CA PHE A 66 8.96 -1.40 5.14
C PHE A 66 8.12 -2.02 6.25
N LEU A 67 6.93 -2.50 5.93
CA LEU A 67 6.03 -3.17 6.87
C LEU A 67 6.63 -4.47 7.41
N PHE A 68 7.26 -5.29 6.56
CA PHE A 68 7.93 -6.52 7.00
C PHE A 68 9.23 -6.30 7.78
N GLU A 69 9.86 -5.13 7.65
CA GLU A 69 11.05 -4.75 8.42
C GLU A 69 10.72 -4.12 9.80
N SER A 70 9.45 -3.87 10.07
CA SER A 70 8.95 -3.32 11.32
C SER A 70 8.63 -4.42 12.34
N ASN A 71 8.25 -4.01 13.56
CA ASN A 71 7.79 -4.92 14.62
C ASN A 71 6.27 -5.16 14.59
N LEU A 72 5.61 -4.81 13.51
CA LEU A 72 4.16 -4.97 13.36
C LEU A 72 3.76 -6.45 13.24
N ASP A 73 2.66 -6.81 13.86
CA ASP A 73 2.08 -8.16 13.75
C ASP A 73 1.33 -8.29 12.42
N ILE A 74 2.02 -8.87 11.43
CA ILE A 74 1.52 -9.06 10.06
C ILE A 74 1.58 -10.55 9.72
N GLU A 75 0.43 -11.15 9.47
CA GLU A 75 0.35 -12.52 8.99
C GLU A 75 0.85 -12.61 7.54
N LYS A 76 0.28 -11.79 6.66
CA LYS A 76 0.62 -11.73 5.23
C LYS A 76 0.18 -10.41 4.60
N ILE A 77 0.80 -10.08 3.46
CA ILE A 77 0.44 -8.93 2.64
C ILE A 77 0.04 -9.39 1.24
N ARG A 78 -1.07 -8.87 0.74
CA ARG A 78 -1.54 -8.96 -0.64
C ARG A 78 -1.52 -7.59 -1.27
N SER A 79 -0.72 -7.42 -2.32
CA SER A 79 -0.57 -6.16 -3.02
C SER A 79 -1.32 -6.21 -4.34
N PHE A 80 -2.18 -5.23 -4.56
CA PHE A 80 -2.99 -5.12 -5.77
C PHE A 80 -2.69 -3.81 -6.47
N ASP A 81 -2.52 -3.88 -7.77
CA ASP A 81 -2.34 -2.72 -8.62
C ASP A 81 -3.00 -2.98 -9.98
N ILE A 82 -3.53 -1.95 -10.61
CA ILE A 82 -4.16 -2.05 -11.92
C ILE A 82 -3.10 -2.21 -13.03
N ASP A 83 -1.88 -1.70 -12.80
CA ASP A 83 -0.77 -1.82 -13.73
C ASP A 83 -0.18 -3.23 -13.67
N GLU A 84 -0.34 -3.97 -14.79
CA GLU A 84 0.14 -5.35 -14.93
C GLU A 84 1.66 -5.49 -14.77
N SER A 85 2.42 -4.43 -14.98
CA SER A 85 3.87 -4.44 -14.80
C SER A 85 4.29 -4.50 -13.33
N CYS A 86 3.42 -4.09 -12.39
CA CYS A 86 3.75 -3.93 -10.98
C CYS A 86 3.92 -5.26 -10.24
N ALA A 87 3.07 -6.24 -10.49
CA ALA A 87 3.01 -7.47 -9.68
C ALA A 87 4.35 -8.23 -9.66
N GLY A 88 4.97 -8.44 -10.83
CA GLY A 88 6.24 -9.15 -10.94
C GLY A 88 7.41 -8.42 -10.28
N ILE A 89 7.41 -7.09 -10.35
CA ILE A 89 8.39 -6.21 -9.71
C ILE A 89 8.23 -6.28 -8.19
N ALA A 90 7.01 -6.14 -7.69
CA ALA A 90 6.68 -6.18 -6.27
C ALA A 90 7.07 -7.53 -5.64
N GLU A 91 6.81 -8.66 -6.30
CA GLU A 91 7.22 -9.98 -5.83
C GLU A 91 8.74 -10.17 -5.85
N THR A 92 9.43 -9.60 -6.85
CA THR A 92 10.90 -9.63 -6.89
C THR A 92 11.50 -8.80 -5.75
N PHE A 93 10.93 -7.63 -5.48
CA PHE A 93 11.34 -6.74 -4.40
C PHE A 93 11.11 -7.34 -3.01
N ASN A 94 10.05 -8.16 -2.84
CA ASN A 94 9.70 -8.85 -1.59
C ASN A 94 9.97 -10.37 -1.69
N ARG A 95 11.01 -10.78 -2.41
CA ARG A 95 11.25 -12.17 -2.80
C ARG A 95 11.27 -13.16 -1.63
N SER A 96 11.95 -12.85 -0.54
CA SER A 96 12.02 -13.75 0.61
C SER A 96 10.65 -14.02 1.22
N LYS A 97 9.80 -13.01 1.27
CA LYS A 97 8.43 -13.10 1.78
C LYS A 97 7.49 -13.82 0.79
N THR A 98 7.78 -13.68 -0.51
CA THR A 98 7.07 -14.40 -1.56
C THR A 98 7.39 -15.90 -1.53
N MET A 99 8.65 -16.28 -1.31
CA MET A 99 9.06 -17.66 -1.26
C MET A 99 8.75 -18.36 0.06
N ASN A 100 8.74 -17.63 1.17
CA ASN A 100 8.47 -18.15 2.49
C ASN A 100 6.97 -18.19 2.79
N GLY A 101 6.30 -19.27 2.42
CA GLY A 101 4.88 -19.51 2.73
C GLY A 101 3.93 -18.46 2.16
N TRP A 102 4.34 -17.75 1.11
CA TRP A 102 3.56 -16.69 0.49
C TRP A 102 3.10 -15.59 1.48
N LYS A 103 3.98 -15.23 2.39
CA LYS A 103 3.73 -14.05 3.25
C LYS A 103 3.48 -12.78 2.44
N PHE A 104 4.08 -12.70 1.24
CA PHE A 104 3.79 -11.66 0.26
C PHE A 104 3.33 -12.26 -1.07
N LYS A 105 2.27 -11.69 -1.64
CA LYS A 105 1.89 -11.91 -3.04
C LYS A 105 1.39 -10.61 -3.64
N ALA A 106 1.70 -10.42 -4.93
CA ALA A 106 1.16 -9.31 -5.71
C ALA A 106 0.34 -9.84 -6.89
N SER A 107 -0.71 -9.12 -7.24
CA SER A 107 -1.60 -9.49 -8.34
C SER A 107 -2.09 -8.24 -9.06
N THR A 108 -2.26 -8.34 -10.37
CA THR A 108 -2.91 -7.29 -11.16
C THR A 108 -4.40 -7.35 -10.89
N LEU A 109 -4.94 -6.29 -10.31
CA LEU A 109 -6.36 -6.18 -9.99
C LEU A 109 -6.75 -4.72 -9.82
N ASP A 110 -7.86 -4.31 -10.45
CA ASP A 110 -8.48 -3.02 -10.19
C ASP A 110 -9.21 -3.06 -8.84
N ILE A 111 -8.73 -2.28 -7.90
CA ILE A 111 -9.32 -2.22 -6.55
C ILE A 111 -10.75 -1.70 -6.56
N LEU A 112 -11.14 -0.90 -7.55
CA LEU A 112 -12.48 -0.34 -7.66
C LEU A 112 -13.56 -1.39 -7.94
N GLY A 113 -13.15 -2.54 -8.50
CA GLY A 113 -14.01 -3.69 -8.72
C GLY A 113 -13.95 -4.76 -7.63
N MET A 114 -13.30 -4.49 -6.49
CA MET A 114 -13.16 -5.47 -5.42
C MET A 114 -14.43 -5.66 -4.61
N ASP A 115 -14.79 -6.93 -4.44
CA ASP A 115 -15.73 -7.38 -3.41
C ASP A 115 -14.97 -8.05 -2.26
N TYR A 116 -15.57 -8.13 -1.08
CA TYR A 116 -14.98 -8.75 0.09
C TYR A 116 -15.86 -9.90 0.62
N PRO A 117 -15.32 -11.14 0.78
CA PRO A 117 -13.95 -11.56 0.50
C PRO A 117 -13.57 -11.41 -0.97
N THR A 118 -12.28 -11.10 -1.24
CA THR A 118 -11.79 -10.85 -2.59
C THR A 118 -11.25 -12.11 -3.20
N THR A 119 -11.73 -12.44 -4.42
CA THR A 119 -11.18 -13.50 -5.26
C THR A 119 -10.25 -12.91 -6.31
N TYR A 120 -9.04 -13.43 -6.40
CA TYR A 120 -8.02 -12.94 -7.32
C TYR A 120 -7.09 -14.05 -7.78
N THR A 121 -6.46 -13.85 -8.95
CA THR A 121 -5.45 -14.77 -9.48
C THR A 121 -4.06 -14.33 -9.05
N THR A 122 -3.29 -15.27 -8.50
CA THR A 122 -1.86 -15.12 -8.26
C THR A 122 -1.08 -16.20 -8.99
N HIS A 123 0.25 -16.11 -9.04
CA HIS A 123 1.07 -17.07 -9.75
C HIS A 123 2.06 -17.78 -8.83
N ARG A 124 2.25 -19.08 -9.06
CA ARG A 124 3.31 -19.87 -8.47
C ARG A 124 4.64 -19.55 -9.15
N SER A 125 5.74 -19.97 -8.54
CA SER A 125 7.10 -19.77 -9.09
C SER A 125 7.31 -20.39 -10.47
N ASN A 126 6.51 -21.39 -10.82
CA ASN A 126 6.52 -22.02 -12.14
C ASN A 126 5.61 -21.34 -13.18
N GLY A 127 5.02 -20.19 -12.83
CA GLY A 127 4.11 -19.43 -13.69
C GLY A 127 2.67 -19.93 -13.70
N THR A 128 2.34 -21.05 -13.01
CA THR A 128 0.95 -21.54 -12.96
C THR A 128 0.08 -20.60 -12.14
N GLY A 129 -1.03 -20.15 -12.71
CA GLY A 129 -2.05 -19.37 -12.03
C GLY A 129 -2.75 -20.17 -10.92
N LEU A 130 -3.11 -19.49 -9.87
CA LEU A 130 -3.91 -20.02 -8.77
C LEU A 130 -4.89 -18.95 -8.33
N GLU A 131 -6.15 -19.33 -8.23
CA GLU A 131 -7.20 -18.48 -7.68
C GLU A 131 -7.22 -18.61 -6.15
N LEU A 132 -7.23 -17.46 -5.47
CA LEU A 132 -7.35 -17.35 -4.02
C LEU A 132 -8.54 -16.47 -3.67
N THR A 133 -9.21 -16.83 -2.58
CA THR A 133 -10.27 -16.00 -1.98
C THR A 133 -9.85 -15.67 -0.55
N GLU A 134 -9.66 -14.39 -0.24
CA GLU A 134 -9.19 -13.94 1.08
C GLU A 134 -9.97 -12.72 1.58
N MET A 135 -10.06 -12.62 2.90
CA MET A 135 -10.65 -11.48 3.61
C MET A 135 -9.53 -10.68 4.29
N PRO A 136 -9.41 -9.36 4.06
CA PRO A 136 -8.44 -8.56 4.78
C PRO A 136 -8.88 -8.25 6.22
N ASN A 137 -7.93 -8.22 7.16
CA ASN A 137 -8.07 -7.58 8.45
C ASN A 137 -7.77 -6.08 8.33
N THR A 138 -6.81 -5.74 7.45
CA THR A 138 -6.32 -4.37 7.24
C THR A 138 -6.31 -4.03 5.75
N ILE A 139 -6.78 -2.84 5.42
CA ILE A 139 -6.66 -2.25 4.08
C ILE A 139 -5.81 -0.99 4.16
N ILE A 140 -4.78 -0.93 3.33
CA ILE A 140 -3.89 0.23 3.19
C ILE A 140 -4.00 0.77 1.77
N ASN A 141 -4.36 2.03 1.62
CA ASN A 141 -4.30 2.77 0.36
C ASN A 141 -3.54 4.08 0.58
N THR A 142 -2.42 4.24 -0.12
CA THR A 142 -1.58 5.44 -0.05
C THR A 142 -1.61 6.26 -1.33
N SER A 143 -2.62 6.02 -2.16
CA SER A 143 -2.78 6.57 -3.52
C SER A 143 -4.17 7.17 -3.74
N PHE A 144 -4.79 7.70 -2.67
CA PHE A 144 -6.12 8.32 -2.72
C PHE A 144 -6.18 9.41 -3.79
N GLU A 145 -5.13 10.19 -3.94
CA GLU A 145 -5.03 11.28 -4.92
C GLU A 145 -5.18 10.84 -6.38
N HIS A 146 -4.96 9.56 -6.68
CA HIS A 146 -5.09 8.99 -8.02
C HIS A 146 -6.49 8.43 -8.34
N ILE A 147 -7.37 8.34 -7.33
CA ILE A 147 -8.69 7.71 -7.48
C ILE A 147 -9.75 8.80 -7.52
N PRO A 148 -10.58 8.91 -8.58
CA PRO A 148 -11.65 9.90 -8.61
C PRO A 148 -12.57 9.78 -7.39
N THR A 149 -13.05 10.92 -6.87
CA THR A 149 -13.79 10.97 -5.59
C THR A 149 -14.99 10.03 -5.56
N GLY A 150 -15.79 9.98 -6.63
CA GLY A 150 -16.95 9.09 -6.72
C GLY A 150 -16.57 7.61 -6.68
N ASP A 151 -15.51 7.24 -7.39
CA ASP A 151 -15.01 5.87 -7.46
C ASP A 151 -14.41 5.43 -6.13
N PHE A 152 -13.66 6.33 -5.47
CA PHE A 152 -13.15 6.07 -4.13
C PHE A 152 -14.27 5.82 -3.12
N ILE A 153 -15.31 6.65 -3.12
CA ILE A 153 -16.45 6.49 -2.20
C ILE A 153 -17.16 5.16 -2.45
N ASN A 154 -17.38 4.79 -3.72
CA ASN A 154 -18.00 3.53 -4.09
C ASN A 154 -17.16 2.34 -3.59
N TRP A 155 -15.87 2.32 -3.89
CA TRP A 155 -14.94 1.29 -3.40
C TRP A 155 -14.87 1.27 -1.87
N TYR A 156 -14.70 2.42 -1.22
CA TYR A 156 -14.63 2.50 0.24
C TYR A 156 -15.88 1.92 0.91
N ASN A 157 -17.04 2.11 0.31
CA ASN A 157 -18.30 1.58 0.84
C ASN A 157 -18.37 0.04 0.77
N THR A 158 -17.68 -0.63 -0.14
CA THR A 158 -17.62 -2.10 -0.20
C THR A 158 -16.78 -2.71 0.91
N ILE A 159 -15.80 -1.97 1.45
CA ILE A 159 -14.95 -2.45 2.55
C ILE A 159 -15.84 -2.82 3.76
N PRO A 160 -15.66 -4.01 4.37
CA PRO A 160 -16.46 -4.43 5.51
C PRO A 160 -16.32 -3.49 6.72
N VAL A 161 -17.40 -3.27 7.44
CA VAL A 161 -17.37 -2.54 8.73
C VAL A 161 -16.53 -3.32 9.74
N GLY A 162 -15.70 -2.61 10.48
CA GLY A 162 -14.74 -3.20 11.43
C GLY A 162 -13.36 -3.48 10.83
N THR A 163 -13.16 -3.26 9.52
CA THR A 163 -11.83 -3.37 8.90
C THR A 163 -10.93 -2.24 9.39
N PHE A 164 -9.69 -2.57 9.75
CA PHE A 164 -8.65 -1.56 10.03
C PHE A 164 -8.23 -0.91 8.70
N VAL A 165 -8.28 0.41 8.64
CA VAL A 165 -7.97 1.16 7.40
C VAL A 165 -6.85 2.17 7.62
N VAL A 166 -5.95 2.24 6.64
CA VAL A 166 -4.85 3.22 6.57
C VAL A 166 -4.94 3.93 5.23
N LEU A 167 -5.22 5.21 5.26
CA LEU A 167 -5.44 6.01 4.05
C LEU A 167 -4.48 7.20 4.02
N GLN A 168 -3.87 7.45 2.86
CA GLN A 168 -3.04 8.64 2.63
C GLN A 168 -3.45 9.35 1.35
N THR A 169 -3.29 10.67 1.36
CA THR A 169 -3.37 11.57 0.22
C THR A 169 -2.36 12.70 0.35
N ASN A 170 -2.37 13.66 -0.58
CA ASN A 170 -1.51 14.85 -0.56
C ASN A 170 -2.23 16.07 -1.13
N ASP A 171 -1.56 17.25 -1.05
CA ASP A 171 -1.99 18.51 -1.65
C ASP A 171 -1.21 18.85 -2.94
N TYR A 172 -0.63 17.87 -3.62
CA TYR A 172 0.17 18.09 -4.83
C TYR A 172 -0.68 18.08 -6.10
N PHE A 173 -1.42 19.16 -6.34
CA PHE A 173 -2.34 19.34 -7.47
C PHE A 173 -1.66 19.53 -8.84
N LYS A 174 -0.32 19.49 -8.91
CA LYS A 174 0.40 19.84 -10.14
C LYS A 174 0.51 18.70 -11.15
N LEU A 175 0.20 17.49 -10.76
CA LEU A 175 0.26 16.31 -11.64
C LEU A 175 -1.12 16.03 -12.21
N PRO A 176 -1.24 15.81 -13.54
CA PRO A 176 -2.53 15.54 -14.17
C PRO A 176 -3.25 14.30 -13.62
N GLU A 177 -2.49 13.30 -13.18
CA GLU A 177 -2.98 12.06 -12.58
C GLU A 177 -3.44 12.22 -11.12
N HIS A 178 -3.20 13.37 -10.49
CA HIS A 178 -3.68 13.70 -9.16
C HIS A 178 -5.06 14.33 -9.22
N VAL A 179 -6.08 13.49 -9.38
CA VAL A 179 -7.48 13.90 -9.60
C VAL A 179 -8.27 14.12 -8.32
N ASN A 180 -7.72 13.71 -7.16
CA ASN A 180 -8.41 13.71 -5.86
C ASN A 180 -7.49 14.13 -4.71
N CYS A 181 -6.69 15.17 -4.90
CA CYS A 181 -5.92 15.78 -3.82
C CYS A 181 -6.84 16.46 -2.79
N CYS A 182 -6.36 16.56 -1.55
CA CYS A 182 -7.04 17.31 -0.49
C CYS A 182 -6.24 18.56 -0.12
N ASN A 183 -6.94 19.67 0.20
CA ASN A 183 -6.27 20.91 0.57
C ASN A 183 -5.69 20.87 1.99
N ASP A 184 -6.33 20.10 2.86
CA ASP A 184 -5.94 19.97 4.26
C ASP A 184 -6.46 18.66 4.86
N LEU A 185 -6.19 18.45 6.14
CA LEU A 185 -6.60 17.25 6.86
C LEU A 185 -8.13 17.21 7.08
N ASP A 186 -8.80 18.34 7.20
CA ASP A 186 -10.26 18.41 7.36
C ASP A 186 -10.96 18.01 6.06
N ASP A 187 -10.43 18.44 4.92
CA ASP A 187 -10.89 18.04 3.59
C ASP A 187 -10.77 16.51 3.42
N PHE A 188 -9.60 15.97 3.73
CA PHE A 188 -9.36 14.51 3.72
C PHE A 188 -10.26 13.76 4.71
N SER A 189 -10.52 14.34 5.87
CA SER A 189 -11.42 13.76 6.88
C SER A 189 -12.85 13.62 6.38
N ARG A 190 -13.34 14.61 5.65
CA ARG A 190 -14.68 14.55 5.03
C ARG A 190 -14.79 13.49 3.93
N ALA A 191 -13.71 13.32 3.18
CA ALA A 191 -13.64 12.33 2.09
C ALA A 191 -13.46 10.88 2.56
N THR A 192 -13.00 10.68 3.80
CA THR A 192 -12.68 9.35 4.36
C THR A 192 -13.40 9.11 5.69
N PRO A 193 -14.67 8.69 5.69
CA PRO A 193 -15.51 8.56 6.89
C PRO A 193 -15.08 7.33 7.73
N ILE A 194 -13.99 7.46 8.51
CA ILE A 194 -13.54 6.46 9.47
C ILE A 194 -14.39 6.59 10.74
N LYS A 195 -14.97 5.50 11.22
CA LYS A 195 -15.86 5.47 12.38
C LYS A 195 -15.10 5.72 13.68
N GLU A 196 -13.97 5.04 13.85
CA GLU A 196 -13.09 5.18 15.01
C GLU A 196 -11.71 5.59 14.52
N VAL A 197 -11.35 6.85 14.75
CA VAL A 197 -10.06 7.41 14.31
C VAL A 197 -9.02 7.14 15.40
N LEU A 198 -8.02 6.32 15.10
CA LEU A 198 -6.89 6.01 15.99
C LEU A 198 -5.74 6.99 15.78
N TYR A 199 -5.58 7.47 14.54
CA TYR A 199 -4.59 8.48 14.21
C TYR A 199 -5.05 9.31 13.02
N GLN A 200 -4.75 10.60 13.04
CA GLN A 200 -4.77 11.46 11.87
C GLN A 200 -3.67 12.52 11.97
N GLY A 201 -3.05 12.86 10.86
CA GLY A 201 -1.95 13.80 10.87
C GLY A 201 -1.49 14.22 9.49
N LYS A 202 -0.49 15.09 9.49
CA LYS A 202 0.17 15.59 8.28
C LYS A 202 1.68 15.43 8.36
N LEU A 203 2.30 15.26 7.20
CA LEU A 203 3.74 15.27 7.00
C LEU A 203 4.08 16.36 5.98
N GLU A 204 4.76 17.40 6.43
CA GLU A 204 5.20 18.48 5.56
C GLU A 204 6.49 18.07 4.82
N LEU A 205 6.42 18.02 3.51
CA LEU A 205 7.52 17.73 2.61
C LEU A 205 7.93 19.00 1.86
N SER A 206 9.08 18.97 1.21
CA SER A 206 9.61 20.18 0.54
C SER A 206 8.74 20.72 -0.60
N LYS A 207 7.89 19.89 -1.21
CA LYS A 207 7.08 20.25 -2.38
C LYS A 207 5.57 20.19 -2.12
N TYR A 208 5.12 19.43 -1.12
CA TYR A 208 3.72 19.20 -0.81
C TYR A 208 3.59 18.69 0.63
N THR A 209 2.36 18.71 1.13
CA THR A 209 1.99 18.10 2.41
C THR A 209 1.29 16.78 2.15
N ARG A 210 1.64 15.73 2.88
CA ARG A 210 0.92 14.47 2.87
C ARG A 210 0.05 14.35 4.10
N TYR A 211 -1.16 13.84 3.92
CA TYR A 211 -2.14 13.60 4.98
C TYR A 211 -2.32 12.11 5.17
N MET A 212 -2.54 11.68 6.42
CA MET A 212 -2.80 10.29 6.76
C MET A 212 -3.91 10.18 7.79
N ARG A 213 -4.75 9.16 7.61
CA ARG A 213 -5.76 8.76 8.58
C ARG A 213 -5.71 7.25 8.79
N ILE A 214 -5.77 6.81 10.04
CA ILE A 214 -5.74 5.42 10.47
C ILE A 214 -6.89 5.20 11.44
N GLY A 215 -7.61 4.09 11.29
CA GLY A 215 -8.69 3.76 12.21
C GLY A 215 -9.51 2.56 11.76
N ILE A 216 -10.69 2.42 12.35
CA ILE A 216 -11.64 1.36 12.06
C ILE A 216 -12.79 1.92 11.23
N LYS A 217 -13.11 1.25 10.12
CA LYS A 217 -14.26 1.60 9.27
C LYS A 217 -15.59 1.39 9.97
#